data_1717d27993048f0257661ee7bc4a30f0
#
_entry.id   1717d27993048f0257661ee7bc4a30f0
#
_cell.length_a   1.000
_cell.length_b   1.000
_cell.length_c   1.000
_cell.angle_alpha   90.00
_cell.angle_beta   90.00
_cell.angle_gamma   90.00
#
_symmetry.space_group_name_H-M   'P 1'
#
loop_
_entity.id
_entity.type
_entity.pdbx_description
1 polymer ?
#
loop_
_entity_poly.entity_id
_entity_poly.type
_entity_poly.pdbx_seq_one_letter_code
_entity_poly.pdbx_strand_id
1 'polypeptide(L)'
;AGGSNSFAGRDGRYNTITVDGAALNNNFGLSTNNLPGGDAQPISLDAIDEISVNVSPYSVTYSNFTGASINAVTKSGTNELKGTVYTYQKPKNFIGKSINDVDVPNVESYKSSLYGFTLGAPIIKNKLFFFVNGELENSTSPGILWTPSQEEGGSGDNQNHISRTWIKDLKTISDFVKDKYG
;
A
#
# COMPACT_ATOMS: atom_id res chain seq x y z
N ALA A 1 -6.75 0.80 -7.24
CA ALA A 1 -7.76 0.81 -6.18
C ALA A 1 -7.45 -0.35 -5.25
N GLY A 2 -6.82 -0.06 -4.10
CA GLY A 2 -6.61 -1.04 -3.05
C GLY A 2 -7.96 -1.49 -2.51
N GLY A 3 -8.35 -2.73 -2.82
CA GLY A 3 -9.55 -3.30 -2.27
C GLY A 3 -9.36 -3.55 -0.78
N SER A 4 -10.19 -2.95 0.06
CA SER A 4 -10.22 -3.31 1.47
C SER A 4 -10.73 -4.75 1.61
N ASN A 5 -10.05 -5.56 2.43
CA ASN A 5 -10.48 -6.92 2.70
C ASN A 5 -11.81 -6.90 3.47
N SER A 6 -12.89 -7.34 2.82
CA SER A 6 -14.22 -7.45 3.42
C SER A 6 -14.39 -8.82 4.05
N PHE A 7 -14.76 -8.87 5.32
CA PHE A 7 -15.08 -10.09 6.04
C PHE A 7 -16.52 -10.08 6.53
N ALA A 8 -17.22 -11.19 6.41
CA ALA A 8 -18.63 -11.34 6.81
C ALA A 8 -19.56 -10.25 6.23
N GLY A 9 -19.28 -9.77 5.01
CA GLY A 9 -20.07 -8.71 4.37
C GLY A 9 -19.85 -7.31 4.96
N ARG A 10 -18.88 -7.12 5.85
CA ARG A 10 -18.52 -5.84 6.44
C ARG A 10 -17.40 -5.16 5.67
N ASP A 11 -17.43 -3.83 5.63
CA ASP A 11 -16.35 -3.03 5.05
C ASP A 11 -15.02 -3.25 5.82
N GLY A 12 -13.91 -3.28 5.11
CA GLY A 12 -12.58 -3.53 5.68
C GLY A 12 -12.15 -2.54 6.76
N ARG A 13 -12.76 -1.35 6.81
CA ARG A 13 -12.53 -0.35 7.87
C ARG A 13 -12.94 -0.82 9.25
N TYR A 14 -13.82 -1.83 9.33
CA TYR A 14 -14.31 -2.40 10.58
C TYR A 14 -13.51 -3.61 11.05
N ASN A 15 -12.42 -3.94 10.37
CA ASN A 15 -11.49 -4.96 10.83
C ASN A 15 -10.51 -4.37 11.85
N THR A 16 -10.05 -5.19 12.77
CA THR A 16 -8.90 -4.82 13.60
C THR A 16 -7.68 -5.59 13.16
N ILE A 17 -6.55 -4.90 13.13
CA ILE A 17 -5.25 -5.47 12.77
C ILE A 17 -4.32 -5.24 13.93
N THR A 18 -3.75 -6.33 14.45
CA THR A 18 -2.80 -6.28 15.55
C THR A 18 -1.50 -6.96 15.14
N VAL A 19 -0.40 -6.48 15.66
CA VAL A 19 0.92 -7.09 15.52
C VAL A 19 1.51 -7.25 16.90
N ASP A 20 1.83 -8.48 17.27
CA ASP A 20 2.28 -8.87 18.63
C ASP A 20 1.36 -8.29 19.72
N GLY A 21 0.05 -8.22 19.45
CA GLY A 21 -0.97 -7.67 20.34
C GLY A 21 -1.12 -6.13 20.29
N ALA A 22 -0.25 -5.42 19.61
CA ALA A 22 -0.38 -3.97 19.43
C ALA A 22 -1.29 -3.64 18.24
N ALA A 23 -2.30 -2.76 18.45
CA ALA A 23 -3.22 -2.35 17.40
C ALA A 23 -2.52 -1.44 16.38
N LEU A 24 -2.66 -1.78 15.09
CA LEU A 24 -2.14 -1.00 13.96
C LEU A 24 -3.25 -0.32 13.14
N ASN A 25 -4.41 -0.14 13.72
CA ASN A 25 -5.53 0.44 13.00
C ASN A 25 -5.33 1.94 12.73
N ASN A 26 -5.75 2.38 11.54
CA ASN A 26 -5.89 3.79 11.24
C ASN A 26 -7.20 4.31 11.86
N ASN A 27 -7.10 4.95 13.01
CA ASN A 27 -8.25 5.45 13.77
C ASN A 27 -8.88 6.72 13.17
N PHE A 28 -8.24 7.35 12.18
CA PHE A 28 -8.76 8.59 11.59
C PHE A 28 -9.80 8.37 10.50
N GLY A 29 -9.96 7.14 10.00
CA GLY A 29 -11.00 6.80 9.01
C GLY A 29 -10.88 7.50 7.65
N LEU A 30 -9.74 8.14 7.37
CA LEU A 30 -9.50 8.90 6.14
C LEU A 30 -9.09 8.03 4.95
N SER A 31 -8.80 6.78 5.18
CA SER A 31 -8.41 5.80 4.16
C SER A 31 -9.47 4.70 4.05
N THR A 32 -9.69 4.19 2.84
CA THR A 32 -10.49 2.98 2.59
C THR A 32 -9.81 1.73 3.16
N ASN A 33 -8.54 1.84 3.49
CA ASN A 33 -7.72 0.80 4.08
C ASN A 33 -7.52 1.12 5.57
N ASN A 34 -7.68 0.14 6.45
CA ASN A 34 -7.54 0.32 7.90
C ASN A 34 -6.08 0.32 8.38
N LEU A 35 -5.11 0.26 7.47
CA LEU A 35 -3.69 0.28 7.79
C LEU A 35 -3.14 1.70 7.87
N PRO A 36 -2.21 1.99 8.78
CA PRO A 36 -1.49 3.25 8.79
C PRO A 36 -0.60 3.34 7.54
N GLY A 37 -0.55 4.53 6.93
CA GLY A 37 0.27 4.75 5.73
C GLY A 37 -0.45 4.48 4.39
N GLY A 38 -1.76 4.24 4.39
CA GLY A 38 -2.56 4.05 3.17
C GLY A 38 -2.28 2.68 2.53
N ASP A 39 -1.77 2.67 1.30
CA ASP A 39 -1.51 1.44 0.55
C ASP A 39 -0.13 0.80 0.87
N ALA A 40 0.67 1.42 1.73
CA ALA A 40 1.96 0.87 2.16
C ALA A 40 1.75 -0.29 3.17
N GLN A 41 2.52 -1.34 3.02
CA GLN A 41 2.51 -2.46 3.96
C GLN A 41 3.30 -2.06 5.23
N PRO A 42 2.67 -2.02 6.41
CA PRO A 42 3.33 -1.50 7.62
C PRO A 42 4.40 -2.44 8.18
N ILE A 43 4.33 -3.73 7.84
CA ILE A 43 5.28 -4.75 8.27
C ILE A 43 5.58 -5.66 7.09
N SER A 44 6.87 -5.94 6.88
CA SER A 44 7.31 -6.91 5.89
C SER A 44 6.69 -8.28 6.13
N LEU A 45 6.22 -8.92 5.07
CA LEU A 45 5.71 -10.29 5.14
C LEU A 45 6.78 -11.28 5.61
N ASP A 46 8.04 -11.01 5.27
CA ASP A 46 9.17 -11.83 5.71
C ASP A 46 9.50 -11.71 7.22
N ALA A 47 8.98 -10.68 7.88
CA ALA A 47 9.09 -10.52 9.34
C ALA A 47 8.01 -11.27 10.11
N ILE A 48 6.97 -11.77 9.45
CA ILE A 48 5.83 -12.42 10.08
C ILE A 48 6.10 -13.92 10.19
N ASP A 49 5.84 -14.48 11.37
CA ASP A 49 5.90 -15.91 11.65
C ASP A 49 4.54 -16.56 11.45
N GLU A 50 3.48 -15.95 11.99
CA GLU A 50 2.12 -16.47 11.94
C GLU A 50 1.11 -15.34 11.72
N ILE A 51 0.07 -15.62 10.93
CA ILE A 51 -1.12 -14.76 10.80
C ILE A 51 -2.34 -15.54 11.22
N SER A 52 -3.04 -15.03 12.22
CA SER A 52 -4.32 -15.56 12.72
C SER A 52 -5.45 -14.62 12.30
N VAL A 53 -6.48 -15.17 11.66
CA VAL A 53 -7.67 -14.42 11.24
C VAL A 53 -8.89 -14.99 11.94
N ASN A 54 -9.51 -14.19 12.79
CA ASN A 54 -10.73 -14.54 13.51
C ASN A 54 -11.90 -13.72 12.96
N VAL A 55 -12.85 -14.39 12.33
CA VAL A 55 -14.04 -13.76 11.76
C VAL A 55 -15.16 -13.81 12.80
N SER A 56 -15.65 -12.64 13.19
CA SER A 56 -16.76 -12.48 14.14
C SER A 56 -16.61 -13.33 15.43
N PRO A 57 -15.48 -13.25 16.15
CA PRO A 57 -15.34 -14.01 17.39
C PRO A 57 -16.32 -13.52 18.48
N TYR A 58 -16.93 -14.45 19.18
CA TYR A 58 -17.89 -14.16 20.26
C TYR A 58 -17.24 -13.87 21.63
N SER A 59 -15.91 -13.97 21.73
CA SER A 59 -15.21 -13.74 22.99
C SER A 59 -15.13 -12.26 23.31
N VAL A 60 -15.41 -11.92 24.57
CA VAL A 60 -15.31 -10.55 25.12
C VAL A 60 -13.86 -10.03 25.18
N THR A 61 -12.88 -10.89 24.98
CA THR A 61 -11.46 -10.48 24.90
C THR A 61 -11.12 -9.75 23.60
N TYR A 62 -11.96 -9.92 22.59
CA TYR A 62 -11.83 -9.21 21.32
C TYR A 62 -12.72 -7.97 21.31
N SER A 63 -12.14 -6.80 21.09
CA SER A 63 -12.84 -5.52 21.08
C SER A 63 -12.46 -4.68 19.87
N ASN A 64 -13.19 -3.56 19.66
CA ASN A 64 -12.91 -2.55 18.65
C ASN A 64 -13.04 -3.00 17.18
N PHE A 65 -13.84 -4.02 16.87
CA PHE A 65 -14.13 -4.41 15.50
C PHE A 65 -15.53 -5.02 15.38
N THR A 66 -16.08 -5.00 14.16
CA THR A 66 -17.33 -5.67 13.81
C THR A 66 -17.19 -6.58 12.58
N GLY A 67 -16.01 -6.66 11.99
CA GLY A 67 -15.66 -7.51 10.86
C GLY A 67 -14.79 -8.68 11.30
N ALA A 68 -13.50 -8.60 11.04
CA ALA A 68 -12.50 -9.60 11.44
C ALA A 68 -11.41 -9.00 12.34
N SER A 69 -10.85 -9.85 13.20
CA SER A 69 -9.60 -9.57 13.92
C SER A 69 -8.45 -10.33 13.25
N ILE A 70 -7.51 -9.59 12.73
CA ILE A 70 -6.30 -10.11 12.08
C ILE A 70 -5.16 -9.86 13.04
N ASN A 71 -4.51 -10.92 13.51
CA ASN A 71 -3.35 -10.82 14.38
C ASN A 71 -2.14 -11.43 13.69
N ALA A 72 -1.09 -10.63 13.52
CA ALA A 72 0.20 -11.08 13.03
C ALA A 72 1.17 -11.22 14.22
N VAL A 73 1.93 -12.30 14.22
CA VAL A 73 3.01 -12.53 15.17
C VAL A 73 4.32 -12.43 14.43
N THR A 74 5.24 -11.62 14.94
CA THR A 74 6.54 -11.44 14.30
C THR A 74 7.51 -12.57 14.63
N LYS A 75 8.45 -12.82 13.71
CA LYS A 75 9.53 -13.77 13.94
C LYS A 75 10.42 -13.32 15.09
N SER A 76 10.93 -14.27 15.83
CA SER A 76 11.93 -14.05 16.88
C SER A 76 13.28 -14.67 16.51
N GLY A 77 14.35 -14.22 17.15
CA GLY A 77 15.66 -14.85 17.05
C GLY A 77 15.67 -16.23 17.69
N THR A 78 16.55 -17.08 17.22
CA THR A 78 16.74 -18.45 17.71
C THR A 78 18.19 -18.68 18.15
N ASN A 79 18.53 -19.89 18.59
CA ASN A 79 19.92 -20.26 18.91
C ASN A 79 20.83 -20.36 17.67
N GLU A 80 20.25 -20.31 16.49
CA GLU A 80 20.97 -20.35 15.21
C GLU A 80 20.97 -18.96 14.57
N LEU A 81 22.08 -18.59 13.95
CA LEU A 81 22.15 -17.42 13.12
C LEU A 81 21.37 -17.71 11.82
N LYS A 82 20.30 -16.97 11.59
CA LYS A 82 19.48 -17.05 10.38
C LYS A 82 19.32 -15.65 9.79
N GLY A 83 19.47 -15.55 8.48
CA GLY A 83 19.26 -14.29 7.79
C GLY A 83 18.86 -14.54 6.35
N THR A 84 18.09 -13.62 5.81
CA THR A 84 17.69 -13.62 4.39
C THR A 84 17.89 -12.22 3.82
N VAL A 85 18.24 -12.16 2.54
CA VAL A 85 18.21 -10.93 1.75
C VAL A 85 17.36 -11.23 0.52
N TYR A 86 16.42 -10.36 0.24
CA TYR A 86 15.49 -10.55 -0.86
C TYR A 86 15.24 -9.26 -1.64
N THR A 87 14.86 -9.42 -2.90
CA THR A 87 14.41 -8.32 -3.73
C THR A 87 13.26 -8.78 -4.62
N TYR A 88 12.23 -7.95 -4.69
CA TYR A 88 11.12 -8.12 -5.61
C TYR A 88 11.10 -6.93 -6.55
N GLN A 89 11.08 -7.21 -7.84
CA GLN A 89 11.07 -6.17 -8.86
C GLN A 89 9.97 -6.42 -9.88
N LYS A 90 9.22 -5.39 -10.16
CA LYS A 90 8.23 -5.37 -11.24
C LYS A 90 8.62 -4.28 -12.24
N PRO A 91 9.57 -4.57 -13.14
CA PRO A 91 9.94 -3.62 -14.16
C PRO A 91 8.82 -3.47 -15.20
N LYS A 92 8.71 -2.31 -15.79
CA LYS A 92 7.69 -1.99 -16.80
C LYS A 92 7.67 -2.95 -17.99
N ASN A 93 8.82 -3.54 -18.33
CA ASN A 93 8.95 -4.46 -19.47
C ASN A 93 8.28 -5.82 -19.27
N PHE A 94 7.95 -6.19 -18.03
CA PHE A 94 7.25 -7.46 -17.70
C PHE A 94 5.73 -7.29 -17.61
N ILE A 95 5.24 -6.08 -17.82
CA ILE A 95 3.81 -5.81 -17.84
C ILE A 95 3.33 -5.86 -19.28
N GLY A 96 2.29 -6.64 -19.56
CA GLY A 96 1.66 -6.70 -20.88
C GLY A 96 1.12 -5.31 -21.27
N LYS A 97 1.34 -4.94 -22.52
CA LYS A 97 0.91 -3.63 -23.05
C LYS A 97 -0.43 -3.67 -23.76
N SER A 98 -0.94 -4.86 -24.03
CA SER A 98 -2.22 -5.04 -24.74
C SER A 98 -3.04 -6.17 -24.13
N ILE A 99 -4.35 -6.04 -24.24
CA ILE A 99 -5.35 -7.05 -23.88
C ILE A 99 -6.26 -7.23 -25.10
N ASN A 100 -6.33 -8.44 -25.67
CA ASN A 100 -7.11 -8.74 -26.88
C ASN A 100 -6.80 -7.76 -28.03
N ASP A 101 -5.52 -7.52 -28.30
CA ASP A 101 -5.03 -6.59 -29.34
C ASP A 101 -5.41 -5.11 -29.12
N VAL A 102 -5.93 -4.77 -27.96
CA VAL A 102 -6.17 -3.37 -27.56
C VAL A 102 -5.07 -2.91 -26.63
N ASP A 103 -4.39 -1.82 -26.98
CA ASP A 103 -3.34 -1.24 -26.16
C ASP A 103 -3.91 -0.68 -24.84
N VAL A 104 -3.25 -1.01 -23.74
CA VAL A 104 -3.58 -0.48 -22.42
C VAL A 104 -2.78 0.79 -22.19
N PRO A 105 -3.44 1.94 -22.03
CA PRO A 105 -2.74 3.22 -21.83
C PRO A 105 -2.02 3.25 -20.48
N ASN A 106 -0.90 3.98 -20.40
CA ASN A 106 -0.14 4.27 -19.19
C ASN A 106 0.50 3.06 -18.46
N VAL A 107 0.57 1.89 -19.07
CA VAL A 107 1.23 0.71 -18.48
C VAL A 107 2.71 0.98 -18.17
N GLU A 108 3.35 1.85 -18.94
CA GLU A 108 4.77 2.20 -18.78
C GLU A 108 5.10 2.95 -17.48
N SER A 109 4.10 3.50 -16.81
CA SER A 109 4.26 4.22 -15.54
C SER A 109 4.29 3.31 -14.33
N TYR A 110 3.96 2.03 -14.47
CA TYR A 110 4.05 1.06 -13.37
C TYR A 110 5.48 0.60 -13.15
N LYS A 111 6.00 0.85 -11.99
CA LYS A 111 7.29 0.34 -11.53
C LYS A 111 7.21 0.08 -10.03
N SER A 112 7.62 -1.09 -9.60
CA SER A 112 7.79 -1.38 -8.17
C SER A 112 9.12 -2.09 -7.97
N SER A 113 9.83 -1.70 -6.93
CA SER A 113 11.08 -2.32 -6.49
C SER A 113 11.07 -2.39 -4.97
N LEU A 114 11.28 -3.59 -4.45
CA LEU A 114 11.31 -3.86 -3.04
C LEU A 114 12.62 -4.57 -2.73
N TYR A 115 13.31 -4.10 -1.70
CA TYR A 115 14.55 -4.68 -1.18
C TYR A 115 14.37 -4.90 0.30
N GLY A 116 14.74 -6.07 0.79
CA GLY A 116 14.59 -6.38 2.19
C GLY A 116 15.66 -7.32 2.72
N PHE A 117 15.79 -7.33 4.03
CA PHE A 117 16.62 -8.29 4.73
C PHE A 117 16.00 -8.67 6.08
N THR A 118 16.30 -9.84 6.53
CA THR A 118 16.01 -10.30 7.89
C THR A 118 17.27 -10.87 8.52
N LEU A 119 17.45 -10.70 9.83
CA LEU A 119 18.55 -11.25 10.58
C LEU A 119 18.08 -11.61 11.99
N GLY A 120 18.25 -12.86 12.36
CA GLY A 120 17.96 -13.35 13.70
C GLY A 120 19.12 -14.16 14.28
N ALA A 121 19.47 -13.90 15.52
CA ALA A 121 20.57 -14.61 16.19
C ALA A 121 20.44 -14.61 17.73
N PRO A 122 21.16 -15.49 18.44
CA PRO A 122 21.30 -15.41 19.87
C PRO A 122 22.35 -14.36 20.26
N ILE A 123 22.02 -13.48 21.18
CA ILE A 123 23.00 -12.66 21.90
C ILE A 123 23.64 -13.51 22.99
N ILE A 124 22.79 -14.25 23.72
CA ILE A 124 23.22 -15.24 24.73
C ILE A 124 22.46 -16.51 24.42
N LYS A 125 23.18 -17.59 24.15
CA LYS A 125 22.56 -18.90 23.82
C LYS A 125 21.57 -19.32 24.90
N ASN A 126 20.40 -19.76 24.48
CA ASN A 126 19.27 -20.21 25.29
C ASN A 126 18.65 -19.16 26.23
N LYS A 127 19.08 -17.89 26.17
CA LYS A 127 18.60 -16.84 27.08
C LYS A 127 18.14 -15.57 26.40
N LEU A 128 18.92 -15.06 25.46
CA LEU A 128 18.63 -13.76 24.85
C LEU A 128 18.85 -13.83 23.35
N PHE A 129 17.82 -13.43 22.62
CA PHE A 129 17.80 -13.45 21.16
C PHE A 129 17.47 -12.06 20.62
N PHE A 130 17.85 -11.82 19.39
CA PHE A 130 17.37 -10.66 18.65
C PHE A 130 16.87 -11.07 17.26
N PHE A 131 15.96 -10.27 16.73
CA PHE A 131 15.50 -10.33 15.35
C PHE A 131 15.40 -8.91 14.82
N VAL A 132 15.93 -8.69 13.62
CA VAL A 132 15.88 -7.42 12.91
C VAL A 132 15.38 -7.67 11.50
N ASN A 133 14.48 -6.81 11.05
CA ASN A 133 13.98 -6.76 9.68
C ASN A 133 14.09 -5.31 9.17
N GLY A 134 14.46 -5.16 7.91
CA GLY A 134 14.43 -3.89 7.20
C GLY A 134 13.95 -4.10 5.78
N GLU A 135 13.05 -3.21 5.33
CA GLU A 135 12.49 -3.25 3.98
C GLU A 135 12.42 -1.84 3.40
N LEU A 136 12.77 -1.72 2.15
CA LEU A 136 12.68 -0.50 1.37
C LEU A 136 11.84 -0.76 0.12
N GLU A 137 10.68 -0.12 0.04
CA GLU A 137 9.82 -0.18 -1.13
C GLU A 137 9.82 1.15 -1.88
N ASN A 138 10.04 1.07 -3.19
CA ASN A 138 9.85 2.16 -4.13
C ASN A 138 8.81 1.75 -5.16
N SER A 139 7.62 2.33 -5.07
CA SER A 139 6.52 2.04 -5.98
C SER A 139 6.10 3.31 -6.71
N THR A 140 5.92 3.19 -8.01
CA THR A 140 5.34 4.22 -8.86
C THR A 140 4.15 3.63 -9.56
N SER A 141 2.99 4.25 -9.41
CA SER A 141 1.76 3.89 -10.10
C SER A 141 1.24 5.09 -10.90
N PRO A 142 0.64 4.86 -12.06
CA PRO A 142 0.04 5.94 -12.82
C PRO A 142 -1.16 6.49 -12.05
N GLY A 143 -1.20 7.81 -11.89
CA GLY A 143 -2.42 8.49 -11.50
C GLY A 143 -3.42 8.54 -12.66
N ILE A 144 -4.67 8.84 -12.36
CA ILE A 144 -5.64 9.19 -13.40
C ILE A 144 -5.21 10.54 -13.97
N LEU A 145 -4.67 10.52 -15.21
CA LEU A 145 -4.27 11.74 -15.89
C LEU A 145 -5.51 12.35 -16.56
N TRP A 146 -5.95 13.46 -16.00
CA TRP A 146 -6.92 14.32 -16.66
C TRP A 146 -6.19 15.27 -17.62
N THR A 147 -6.57 15.25 -18.88
CA THR A 147 -6.06 16.21 -19.88
C THR A 147 -6.94 17.47 -19.87
N PRO A 148 -6.36 18.65 -20.02
CA PRO A 148 -7.14 19.88 -20.14
C PRO A 148 -7.91 19.93 -21.46
N SER A 149 -9.05 20.61 -21.46
CA SER A 149 -9.80 20.88 -22.68
C SER A 149 -8.95 21.72 -23.65
N GLN A 150 -9.01 21.38 -24.92
CA GLN A 150 -8.40 22.17 -25.97
C GLN A 150 -9.28 23.38 -26.40
N GLU A 151 -10.54 23.38 -25.98
CA GLU A 151 -11.55 24.39 -26.32
C GLU A 151 -11.91 25.22 -25.08
N GLU A 152 -12.10 26.53 -25.29
CA GLU A 152 -12.62 27.41 -24.25
C GLU A 152 -14.08 27.05 -23.91
N GLY A 153 -14.38 26.92 -22.64
CA GLY A 153 -15.71 26.52 -22.18
C GLY A 153 -16.10 25.07 -22.48
N GLY A 154 -15.14 24.21 -22.79
CA GLY A 154 -15.39 22.80 -23.06
C GLY A 154 -16.14 22.12 -21.94
N SER A 155 -17.12 21.24 -22.26
CA SER A 155 -17.93 20.51 -21.28
C SER A 155 -17.16 19.47 -20.47
N GLY A 156 -15.96 19.14 -20.91
CA GLY A 156 -15.19 18.01 -20.40
C GLY A 156 -15.73 16.66 -20.86
N ASP A 157 -14.95 15.61 -20.70
CA ASP A 157 -15.34 14.24 -21.01
C ASP A 157 -14.79 13.29 -19.94
N ASN A 158 -15.68 12.75 -19.13
CA ASN A 158 -15.33 11.84 -18.05
C ASN A 158 -14.82 10.49 -18.56
N GLN A 159 -15.25 10.03 -19.74
CA GLN A 159 -14.84 8.75 -20.31
C GLN A 159 -13.40 8.82 -20.83
N ASN A 160 -13.05 9.94 -21.45
CA ASN A 160 -11.73 10.19 -22.00
C ASN A 160 -10.81 10.97 -21.02
N HIS A 161 -11.26 11.19 -19.79
CA HIS A 161 -10.54 11.96 -18.77
C HIS A 161 -10.14 13.37 -19.25
N ILE A 162 -11.04 14.05 -19.94
CA ILE A 162 -10.86 15.44 -20.35
C ILE A 162 -11.54 16.35 -19.33
N SER A 163 -10.76 17.23 -18.71
CA SER A 163 -11.27 18.21 -17.74
C SER A 163 -11.95 19.38 -18.46
N ARG A 164 -12.81 20.10 -17.72
CA ARG A 164 -13.42 21.34 -18.23
C ARG A 164 -12.43 22.51 -18.28
N THR A 165 -11.29 22.38 -17.63
CA THR A 165 -10.28 23.44 -17.55
C THR A 165 -9.60 23.61 -18.91
N TRP A 166 -9.60 24.83 -19.42
CA TRP A 166 -8.95 25.14 -20.69
C TRP A 166 -7.42 25.14 -20.55
N ILE A 167 -6.72 24.60 -21.54
CA ILE A 167 -5.26 24.47 -21.51
C ILE A 167 -4.54 25.82 -21.37
N LYS A 168 -5.12 26.89 -21.95
CA LYS A 168 -4.54 28.24 -21.84
C LYS A 168 -4.64 28.79 -20.40
N ASP A 169 -5.74 28.51 -19.68
CA ASP A 169 -5.89 28.94 -18.29
C ASP A 169 -4.86 28.27 -17.42
N LEU A 170 -4.65 26.95 -17.59
CA LEU A 170 -3.62 26.22 -16.86
C LEU A 170 -2.21 26.76 -17.13
N LYS A 171 -1.90 27.10 -18.38
CA LYS A 171 -0.61 27.71 -18.71
C LYS A 171 -0.46 29.08 -18.05
N THR A 172 -1.48 29.93 -18.12
CA THR A 172 -1.47 31.26 -17.51
C THR A 172 -1.25 31.16 -15.99
N ILE A 173 -1.95 30.23 -15.31
CA ILE A 173 -1.76 29.99 -13.86
C ILE A 173 -0.35 29.46 -13.58
N SER A 174 0.11 28.49 -14.36
CA SER A 174 1.45 27.92 -14.21
C SER A 174 2.56 28.97 -14.37
N ASP A 175 2.46 29.80 -15.38
CA ASP A 175 3.42 30.86 -15.66
C ASP A 175 3.42 31.92 -14.56
N PHE A 176 2.23 32.29 -14.06
CA PHE A 176 2.09 33.21 -12.93
C PHE A 176 2.71 32.66 -11.64
N VAL A 177 2.45 31.37 -11.33
CA VAL A 177 3.01 30.73 -10.13
C VAL A 177 4.53 30.64 -10.22
N LYS A 178 5.04 30.27 -11.41
CA LYS A 178 6.48 30.17 -11.66
C LYS A 178 7.18 31.53 -11.57
N ASP A 179 6.58 32.59 -12.10
CA ASP A 179 7.13 33.94 -12.03
C ASP A 179 7.17 34.48 -10.61
N LYS A 180 6.16 34.16 -9.80
CA LYS A 180 5.99 34.73 -8.47
C LYS A 180 6.65 33.93 -7.35
N TYR A 181 6.81 32.62 -7.50
CA TYR A 181 7.25 31.72 -6.44
C TYR A 181 8.45 30.84 -6.84
N GLY A 182 8.89 30.85 -8.07
CA GLY A 182 10.06 30.10 -8.59
C GLY A 182 9.71 28.72 -9.12
#